data_8234f747f4a1fb9cbf07a127766887fb
#
_entry.id   8234f747f4a1fb9cbf07a127766887fb
#
_cell.length_a   1.000
_cell.length_b   1.000
_cell.length_c   1.000
_cell.angle_alpha   90.00
_cell.angle_beta   90.00
_cell.angle_gamma   90.00
#
_symmetry.space_group_name_H-M   'P 1'
#
loop_
_entity.id
_entity.type
_entity.pdbx_description
1 polymer ?
#
loop_
_entity_poly.entity_id
_entity_poly.type
_entity_poly.pdbx_seq_one_letter_code
_entity_poly.pdbx_strand_id
1 'polypeptide(L)'
;MECIELNNTRKIKRGGDTMGYVFISYSSKNQEDAYAMNLFLKKQNIKTWMAPMDIPIGSQYIQVINKAIKECSCMILLWSNEAQESQWVSREVERAIHYGKNVIPVQLGEVIINDAFEFYISVNQIIAVKKIEEKSEEMKKVLESVKVYTEYNNKSTNDIFYA
;
A
#
# COMPACT_ATOMS: atom_id res chain seq x y z
N MET A 1 28.72 35.31 40.90
CA MET A 1 27.70 35.53 39.88
C MET A 1 27.91 34.51 38.79
N GLU A 2 27.32 33.34 38.95
CA GLU A 2 27.50 32.22 38.04
C GLU A 2 26.43 32.24 36.98
N CYS A 3 26.82 32.29 35.71
CA CYS A 3 25.95 32.16 34.57
C CYS A 3 25.57 30.72 34.42
N ILE A 4 24.28 30.39 34.58
CA ILE A 4 23.68 29.09 34.34
C ILE A 4 23.54 28.94 32.83
N GLU A 5 24.41 28.20 32.19
CA GLU A 5 24.22 27.76 30.82
C GLU A 5 23.12 26.67 30.79
N LEU A 6 21.95 27.07 30.27
CA LEU A 6 20.89 26.14 29.92
C LEU A 6 21.27 25.40 28.63
N ASN A 7 21.94 24.27 28.79
CA ASN A 7 22.13 23.31 27.70
C ASN A 7 20.81 22.68 27.32
N ASN A 8 20.05 23.38 26.46
CA ASN A 8 18.86 22.84 25.83
C ASN A 8 19.25 22.09 24.56
N THR A 9 19.92 20.95 24.72
CA THR A 9 20.10 20.00 23.63
C THR A 9 18.75 19.35 23.31
N ARG A 10 17.91 20.07 22.55
CA ARG A 10 16.84 19.43 21.81
C ARG A 10 17.50 18.39 20.90
N LYS A 11 17.45 17.12 21.30
CA LYS A 11 17.63 16.01 20.38
C LYS A 11 16.66 16.21 19.21
N ILE A 12 17.15 16.79 18.14
CA ILE A 12 16.50 16.75 16.85
C ILE A 12 16.46 15.26 16.52
N LYS A 13 15.29 14.64 16.70
CA LYS A 13 15.01 13.34 16.10
C LYS A 13 15.27 13.56 14.61
N ARG A 14 16.41 13.10 14.12
CA ARG A 14 16.66 12.97 12.70
C ARG A 14 15.48 12.19 12.17
N GLY A 15 14.74 12.80 11.23
CA GLY A 15 13.55 12.23 10.66
C GLY A 15 13.83 10.79 10.25
N GLY A 16 13.26 9.86 11.00
CA GLY A 16 13.31 8.46 10.64
C GLY A 16 12.63 8.32 9.29
N ASP A 17 13.23 7.54 8.43
CA ASP A 17 12.74 7.13 7.13
C ASP A 17 11.22 6.93 7.14
N THR A 18 10.48 7.93 6.70
CA THR A 18 9.08 7.78 6.34
C THR A 18 9.02 7.18 4.94
N MET A 19 9.68 6.04 4.78
CA MET A 19 9.42 5.20 3.61
C MET A 19 7.95 4.86 3.68
N GLY A 20 7.19 5.39 2.74
CA GLY A 20 5.78 5.06 2.62
C GLY A 20 5.58 3.55 2.52
N TYR A 21 4.39 3.08 2.83
CA TYR A 21 4.07 1.67 2.73
C TYR A 21 3.03 1.42 1.64
N VAL A 22 2.97 0.19 1.19
CA VAL A 22 1.98 -0.31 0.24
C VAL A 22 0.81 -0.91 1.00
N PHE A 23 -0.40 -0.43 0.73
CA PHE A 23 -1.62 -1.04 1.25
C PHE A 23 -2.02 -2.22 0.35
N ILE A 24 -2.25 -3.40 0.93
CA ILE A 24 -2.71 -4.58 0.19
C ILE A 24 -4.19 -4.80 0.49
N SER A 25 -5.03 -4.56 -0.51
CA SER A 25 -6.47 -4.83 -0.47
C SER A 25 -6.76 -6.19 -1.09
N TYR A 26 -7.50 -7.04 -0.40
CA TYR A 26 -7.78 -8.40 -0.83
C TYR A 26 -9.07 -8.95 -0.18
N SER A 27 -9.70 -9.92 -0.84
CA SER A 27 -10.77 -10.73 -0.22
C SER A 27 -10.18 -11.72 0.78
N SER A 28 -10.86 -11.95 1.90
CA SER A 28 -10.46 -12.97 2.87
C SER A 28 -10.29 -14.37 2.26
N LYS A 29 -10.91 -14.65 1.15
CA LYS A 29 -10.75 -15.90 0.39
C LYS A 29 -9.42 -15.98 -0.37
N ASN A 30 -8.75 -14.84 -0.56
CA ASN A 30 -7.42 -14.77 -1.21
C ASN A 30 -6.31 -14.52 -0.20
N GLN A 31 -6.46 -14.97 1.03
CA GLN A 31 -5.53 -14.71 2.12
C GLN A 31 -4.12 -15.27 1.87
N GLU A 32 -4.02 -16.43 1.23
CA GLU A 32 -2.73 -17.04 0.90
C GLU A 32 -1.97 -16.19 -0.13
N ASP A 33 -2.65 -15.68 -1.15
CA ASP A 33 -2.06 -14.78 -2.14
C ASP A 33 -1.64 -13.46 -1.51
N ALA A 34 -2.45 -12.94 -0.57
CA ALA A 34 -2.12 -11.71 0.15
C ALA A 34 -0.86 -11.88 1.03
N TYR A 35 -0.72 -13.00 1.71
CA TYR A 35 0.50 -13.31 2.47
C TYR A 35 1.72 -13.49 1.57
N ALA A 36 1.58 -14.15 0.43
CA ALA A 36 2.65 -14.31 -0.54
C ALA A 36 3.11 -12.95 -1.10
N MET A 37 2.16 -12.06 -1.44
CA MET A 37 2.44 -10.69 -1.88
C MET A 37 3.15 -9.88 -0.79
N ASN A 38 2.64 -9.94 0.42
CA ASN A 38 3.24 -9.27 1.59
C ASN A 38 4.71 -9.72 1.80
N LEU A 39 4.96 -11.03 1.77
CA LEU A 39 6.29 -11.59 1.94
C LEU A 39 7.23 -11.17 0.79
N PHE A 40 6.74 -11.21 -0.43
CA PHE A 40 7.48 -10.78 -1.61
C PHE A 40 7.95 -9.32 -1.48
N LEU A 41 7.04 -8.40 -1.14
CA LEU A 41 7.37 -6.97 -0.98
C LEU A 41 8.33 -6.73 0.19
N LYS A 42 8.14 -7.39 1.32
CA LYS A 42 9.03 -7.30 2.48
C LYS A 42 10.46 -7.77 2.18
N LYS A 43 10.63 -8.81 1.38
CA LYS A 43 11.95 -9.26 0.89
C LYS A 43 12.64 -8.21 0.01
N GLN A 44 11.88 -7.32 -0.62
CA GLN A 44 12.39 -6.19 -1.40
C GLN A 44 12.55 -4.92 -0.56
N ASN A 45 12.51 -5.02 0.78
CA ASN A 45 12.57 -3.90 1.72
C ASN A 45 11.44 -2.87 1.57
N ILE A 46 10.29 -3.29 1.02
CA ILE A 46 9.11 -2.46 0.89
C ILE A 46 8.18 -2.72 2.07
N LYS A 47 7.85 -1.68 2.82
CA LYS A 47 6.88 -1.75 3.90
C LYS A 47 5.48 -1.99 3.34
N THR A 48 4.71 -2.79 4.03
CA THR A 48 3.34 -3.15 3.64
C THR A 48 2.38 -2.93 4.79
N TRP A 49 1.12 -2.78 4.47
CA TRP A 49 0.03 -2.77 5.42
C TRP A 49 -1.13 -3.62 4.88
N MET A 50 -1.66 -4.53 5.69
CA MET A 50 -2.79 -5.38 5.33
C MET A 50 -3.63 -5.75 6.56
N ALA A 51 -4.96 -5.71 6.41
CA ALA A 51 -5.87 -6.17 7.45
C ALA A 51 -5.99 -7.72 7.44
N PRO A 52 -6.22 -8.37 8.58
CA PRO A 52 -6.27 -7.80 9.93
C PRO A 52 -4.92 -7.69 10.63
N MET A 53 -3.82 -8.13 9.98
CA MET A 53 -2.50 -8.27 10.63
C MET A 53 -1.97 -6.97 11.23
N ASP A 54 -2.15 -5.87 10.52
CA ASP A 54 -1.60 -4.57 10.89
C ASP A 54 -2.59 -3.69 11.69
N ILE A 55 -3.72 -4.29 12.13
CA ILE A 55 -4.70 -3.60 12.96
C ILE A 55 -4.39 -3.83 14.44
N PRO A 56 -4.15 -2.75 15.22
CA PRO A 56 -3.91 -2.88 16.65
C PRO A 56 -5.13 -3.44 17.38
N ILE A 57 -4.89 -4.34 18.33
CA ILE A 57 -5.94 -4.92 19.18
C ILE A 57 -6.67 -3.80 19.93
N GLY A 58 -8.03 -3.85 19.94
CA GLY A 58 -8.87 -2.88 20.62
C GLY A 58 -9.08 -1.55 19.90
N SER A 59 -8.50 -1.38 18.70
CA SER A 59 -8.72 -0.18 17.88
C SER A 59 -10.05 -0.23 17.11
N GLN A 60 -10.53 0.95 16.71
CA GLN A 60 -11.70 1.05 15.85
C GLN A 60 -11.32 0.67 14.42
N TYR A 61 -11.72 -0.51 14.00
CA TYR A 61 -11.35 -1.18 12.75
C TYR A 61 -11.44 -0.27 11.52
N ILE A 62 -12.59 0.38 11.33
CA ILE A 62 -12.84 1.26 10.17
C ILE A 62 -11.91 2.47 10.16
N GLN A 63 -11.67 3.09 11.32
CA GLN A 63 -10.80 4.27 11.41
C GLN A 63 -9.35 3.95 11.12
N VAL A 64 -8.88 2.80 11.59
CA VAL A 64 -7.50 2.33 11.36
C VAL A 64 -7.27 2.06 9.87
N ILE A 65 -8.19 1.35 9.22
CA ILE A 65 -8.11 1.07 7.78
C ILE A 65 -8.15 2.37 6.97
N ASN A 66 -9.09 3.27 7.29
CA ASN A 66 -9.21 4.54 6.58
C ASN A 66 -7.93 5.39 6.70
N LYS A 67 -7.33 5.44 7.89
CA LYS A 67 -6.05 6.10 8.11
C LYS A 67 -4.93 5.44 7.31
N ALA A 68 -4.86 4.10 7.33
CA ALA A 68 -3.85 3.35 6.61
C ALA A 68 -3.92 3.61 5.09
N ILE A 69 -5.12 3.67 4.51
CA ILE A 69 -5.29 4.00 3.09
C ILE A 69 -4.88 5.45 2.81
N LYS A 70 -5.25 6.39 3.68
CA LYS A 70 -4.88 7.80 3.54
C LYS A 70 -3.38 8.02 3.56
N GLU A 71 -2.64 7.26 4.35
CA GLU A 71 -1.20 7.42 4.56
C GLU A 71 -0.33 6.53 3.66
N CYS A 72 -0.90 5.54 2.97
CA CYS A 72 -0.13 4.67 2.08
C CYS A 72 0.45 5.42 0.87
N SER A 73 1.52 4.88 0.30
CA SER A 73 2.11 5.39 -0.95
C SER A 73 1.29 5.01 -2.17
N CYS A 74 0.84 3.77 -2.21
CA CYS A 74 -0.05 3.23 -3.22
C CYS A 74 -0.79 2.02 -2.66
N MET A 75 -1.79 1.53 -3.39
CA MET A 75 -2.54 0.34 -3.05
C MET A 75 -2.30 -0.75 -4.10
N ILE A 76 -1.99 -1.96 -3.66
CA ILE A 76 -2.14 -3.17 -4.47
C ILE A 76 -3.54 -3.72 -4.23
N LEU A 77 -4.30 -3.89 -5.29
CA LEU A 77 -5.57 -4.61 -5.27
C LEU A 77 -5.33 -6.02 -5.81
N LEU A 78 -5.42 -7.03 -4.94
CA LEU A 78 -5.48 -8.43 -5.37
C LEU A 78 -6.87 -8.69 -5.94
N TRP A 79 -6.98 -8.59 -7.25
CA TRP A 79 -8.25 -8.63 -7.94
C TRP A 79 -8.62 -10.05 -8.37
N SER A 80 -9.72 -10.54 -7.83
CA SER A 80 -10.32 -11.82 -8.10
C SER A 80 -11.85 -11.67 -8.21
N ASN A 81 -12.56 -12.72 -8.60
CA ASN A 81 -14.02 -12.71 -8.56
C ASN A 81 -14.55 -12.46 -7.14
N GLU A 82 -13.89 -13.04 -6.12
CA GLU A 82 -14.24 -12.85 -4.72
C GLU A 82 -13.94 -11.43 -4.21
N ALA A 83 -12.87 -10.82 -4.72
CA ALA A 83 -12.50 -9.46 -4.36
C ALA A 83 -13.53 -8.45 -4.85
N GLN A 84 -14.01 -8.57 -6.08
CA GLN A 84 -15.01 -7.65 -6.62
C GLN A 84 -16.43 -7.83 -6.03
N GLU A 85 -16.71 -8.97 -5.40
CA GLU A 85 -17.93 -9.20 -4.63
C GLU A 85 -17.83 -8.72 -3.18
N SER A 86 -16.62 -8.41 -2.71
CA SER A 86 -16.37 -7.98 -1.34
C SER A 86 -16.70 -6.50 -1.14
N GLN A 87 -17.66 -6.22 -0.27
CA GLN A 87 -17.99 -4.84 0.12
C GLN A 87 -16.82 -4.13 0.79
N TRP A 88 -15.96 -4.87 1.49
CA TRP A 88 -14.75 -4.30 2.11
C TRP A 88 -13.74 -3.84 1.06
N VAL A 89 -13.42 -4.71 0.11
CA VAL A 89 -12.50 -4.38 -0.99
C VAL A 89 -13.03 -3.18 -1.78
N SER A 90 -14.32 -3.16 -2.13
CA SER A 90 -14.94 -2.03 -2.84
C SER A 90 -14.76 -0.72 -2.07
N ARG A 91 -15.02 -0.71 -0.76
CA ARG A 91 -14.85 0.48 0.08
C ARG A 91 -13.39 0.92 0.20
N GLU A 92 -12.46 -0.01 0.29
CA GLU A 92 -11.03 0.29 0.33
C GLU A 92 -10.55 0.93 -0.98
N VAL A 93 -10.97 0.39 -2.12
CA VAL A 93 -10.66 0.94 -3.45
C VAL A 93 -11.27 2.34 -3.62
N GLU A 94 -12.54 2.52 -3.26
CA GLU A 94 -13.20 3.84 -3.28
C GLU A 94 -12.44 4.87 -2.42
N ARG A 95 -12.01 4.47 -1.23
CA ARG A 95 -11.22 5.34 -0.35
C ARG A 95 -9.85 5.67 -0.92
N ALA A 96 -9.18 4.71 -1.53
CA ALA A 96 -7.91 4.95 -2.20
C ALA A 96 -8.07 5.99 -3.32
N ILE A 97 -9.07 5.83 -4.16
CA ILE A 97 -9.39 6.78 -5.24
C ILE A 97 -9.74 8.17 -4.66
N HIS A 98 -10.57 8.23 -3.61
CA HIS A 98 -10.93 9.48 -2.95
C HIS A 98 -9.71 10.23 -2.41
N TYR A 99 -8.72 9.53 -1.88
CA TYR A 99 -7.47 10.12 -1.40
C TYR A 99 -6.41 10.31 -2.50
N GLY A 100 -6.76 10.13 -3.77
CA GLY A 100 -5.84 10.28 -4.89
C GLY A 100 -4.70 9.25 -4.88
N LYS A 101 -4.92 8.08 -4.28
CA LYS A 101 -3.92 7.01 -4.26
C LYS A 101 -3.96 6.22 -5.56
N ASN A 102 -2.77 5.83 -6.03
CA ASN A 102 -2.68 4.94 -7.18
C ASN A 102 -3.02 3.51 -6.75
N VAL A 103 -3.91 2.88 -7.50
CA VAL A 103 -4.30 1.49 -7.32
C VAL A 103 -3.64 0.66 -8.41
N ILE A 104 -2.91 -0.38 -8.00
CA ILE A 104 -2.22 -1.32 -8.89
C ILE A 104 -3.02 -2.63 -8.86
N PRO A 105 -3.84 -2.91 -9.89
CA PRO A 105 -4.62 -4.14 -9.95
C PRO A 105 -3.71 -5.31 -10.31
N VAL A 106 -3.63 -6.29 -9.44
CA VAL A 106 -2.97 -7.58 -9.66
C VAL A 106 -4.07 -8.64 -9.78
N GLN A 107 -4.35 -9.06 -11.01
CA GLN A 107 -5.39 -10.03 -11.31
C GLN A 107 -4.94 -11.45 -10.96
N LEU A 108 -5.71 -12.11 -10.11
CA LEU A 108 -5.49 -13.50 -9.69
C LEU A 108 -6.34 -14.45 -10.55
N GLY A 109 -5.70 -15.13 -11.48
CA GLY A 109 -6.40 -16.07 -12.38
C GLY A 109 -7.35 -15.39 -13.36
N GLU A 110 -8.42 -16.11 -13.73
CA GLU A 110 -9.46 -15.59 -14.62
C GLU A 110 -10.52 -14.84 -13.81
N VAL A 111 -10.78 -13.59 -14.19
CA VAL A 111 -11.78 -12.74 -13.55
C VAL A 111 -12.77 -12.25 -14.58
N ILE A 112 -14.07 -12.46 -14.30
CA ILE A 112 -15.17 -11.87 -15.05
C ILE A 112 -15.48 -10.52 -14.42
N ILE A 113 -15.04 -9.44 -15.08
CA ILE A 113 -15.20 -8.09 -14.56
C ILE A 113 -16.67 -7.71 -14.42
N ASN A 114 -17.06 -7.16 -13.28
CA ASN A 114 -18.37 -6.55 -13.10
C ASN A 114 -18.32 -5.03 -13.33
N ASP A 115 -19.48 -4.41 -13.59
CA ASP A 115 -19.58 -2.99 -13.97
C ASP A 115 -18.92 -2.03 -12.97
N ALA A 116 -19.02 -2.35 -11.66
CA ALA A 116 -18.43 -1.49 -10.62
C ALA A 116 -16.90 -1.49 -10.68
N PHE A 117 -16.29 -2.66 -10.86
CA PHE A 117 -14.84 -2.79 -10.96
C PHE A 117 -14.30 -2.36 -12.32
N GLU A 118 -15.10 -2.50 -13.39
CA GLU A 118 -14.74 -1.94 -14.70
C GLU A 118 -14.44 -0.45 -14.59
N PHE A 119 -15.27 0.29 -13.87
CA PHE A 119 -15.03 1.72 -13.62
C PHE A 119 -13.73 2.00 -12.86
N TYR A 120 -13.41 1.21 -11.84
CA TYR A 120 -12.19 1.41 -11.03
C TYR A 120 -10.91 0.99 -11.76
N ILE A 121 -10.97 0.00 -12.62
CA ILE A 121 -9.79 -0.61 -13.24
C ILE A 121 -9.52 -0.06 -14.65
N SER A 122 -10.52 0.52 -15.32
CA SER A 122 -10.45 0.97 -16.72
C SER A 122 -9.29 1.93 -17.04
N VAL A 123 -8.82 2.66 -16.03
CA VAL A 123 -7.72 3.64 -16.18
C VAL A 123 -6.36 3.09 -15.73
N ASN A 124 -6.30 1.85 -15.22
CA ASN A 124 -5.09 1.27 -14.67
C ASN A 124 -4.57 0.11 -15.52
N GLN A 125 -3.25 -0.05 -15.54
CA GLN A 125 -2.64 -1.23 -16.14
C GLN A 125 -2.82 -2.43 -15.22
N ILE A 126 -3.51 -3.46 -15.69
CA ILE A 126 -3.72 -4.71 -14.97
C ILE A 126 -2.50 -5.60 -15.14
N ILE A 127 -2.01 -6.17 -14.05
CA ILE A 127 -0.95 -7.18 -14.05
C ILE A 127 -1.61 -8.52 -13.72
N ALA A 128 -1.79 -9.36 -14.74
CA ALA A 128 -2.37 -10.69 -14.54
C ALA A 128 -1.30 -11.68 -14.08
N VAL A 129 -1.56 -12.36 -12.96
CA VAL A 129 -0.67 -13.37 -12.40
C VAL A 129 -1.41 -14.72 -12.28
N LYS A 130 -0.75 -15.80 -12.65
CA LYS A 130 -1.27 -17.16 -12.41
C LYS A 130 -1.06 -17.56 -10.96
N LYS A 131 0.08 -17.18 -10.41
CA LYS A 131 0.49 -17.43 -9.04
C LYS A 131 1.51 -16.37 -8.63
N ILE A 132 1.50 -16.01 -7.36
CA ILE A 132 2.50 -15.07 -6.81
C ILE A 132 3.81 -15.84 -6.61
N GLU A 133 4.67 -15.77 -7.61
CA GLU A 133 5.98 -16.40 -7.62
C GLU A 133 7.09 -15.34 -7.74
N GLU A 134 7.99 -15.32 -6.75
CA GLU A 134 8.99 -14.27 -6.57
C GLU A 134 9.82 -13.95 -7.83
N LYS A 135 10.10 -14.96 -8.65
CA LYS A 135 10.96 -14.84 -9.84
C LYS A 135 10.21 -14.65 -11.16
N SER A 136 8.88 -14.55 -11.13
CA SER A 136 8.10 -14.38 -12.34
C SER A 136 8.25 -12.97 -12.93
N GLU A 137 8.09 -12.84 -14.26
CA GLU A 137 8.13 -11.55 -14.94
C GLU A 137 6.98 -10.64 -14.49
N GLU A 138 5.82 -11.23 -14.15
CA GLU A 138 4.67 -10.51 -13.64
C GLU A 138 4.98 -9.87 -12.29
N MET A 139 5.67 -10.58 -11.40
CA MET A 139 6.05 -10.04 -10.10
C MET A 139 7.14 -8.95 -10.21
N LYS A 140 8.01 -9.02 -11.22
CA LYS A 140 8.93 -7.91 -11.54
C LYS A 140 8.15 -6.65 -11.93
N LYS A 141 7.11 -6.78 -12.77
CA LYS A 141 6.24 -5.65 -13.14
C LYS A 141 5.52 -5.05 -11.94
N VAL A 142 5.03 -5.90 -11.02
CA VAL A 142 4.44 -5.43 -9.75
C VAL A 142 5.44 -4.62 -8.96
N LEU A 143 6.67 -5.13 -8.81
CA LEU A 143 7.74 -4.46 -8.06
C LEU A 143 8.11 -3.10 -8.69
N GLU A 144 8.27 -3.05 -10.01
CA GLU A 144 8.56 -1.81 -10.74
C GLU A 144 7.44 -0.78 -10.55
N SER A 145 6.18 -1.21 -10.68
CA SER A 145 5.02 -0.35 -10.46
C SER A 145 4.97 0.22 -9.04
N VAL A 146 5.24 -0.60 -8.04
CA VAL A 146 5.26 -0.18 -6.63
C VAL A 146 6.40 0.81 -6.37
N LYS A 147 7.59 0.57 -6.92
CA LYS A 147 8.77 1.43 -6.72
C LYS A 147 8.54 2.85 -7.22
N VAL A 148 7.81 3.02 -8.32
CA VAL A 148 7.45 4.37 -8.82
C VAL A 148 6.83 5.21 -7.72
N TYR A 149 5.92 4.66 -6.93
CA TYR A 149 5.19 5.40 -5.90
C TYR A 149 5.89 5.44 -4.53
N THR A 150 6.67 4.42 -4.19
CA THR A 150 7.40 4.37 -2.92
C THR A 150 8.68 5.20 -2.96
N GLU A 151 9.36 5.28 -4.11
CA GLU A 151 10.58 6.07 -4.29
C GLU A 151 10.29 7.56 -4.56
N TYR A 152 9.19 7.88 -5.24
CA TYR A 152 8.81 9.27 -5.53
C TYR A 152 8.50 10.05 -4.24
N ASN A 153 7.86 9.43 -3.26
CA ASN A 153 7.60 10.05 -1.97
C ASN A 153 8.89 10.36 -1.19
N ASN A 154 10.00 9.67 -1.48
CA ASN A 154 11.30 9.95 -0.88
C ASN A 154 12.00 11.17 -1.51
N LYS A 155 11.76 11.46 -2.80
CA LYS A 155 12.36 12.62 -3.49
C LYS A 155 11.66 13.93 -3.16
N SER A 156 10.33 13.94 -3.05
CA SER A 156 9.59 15.16 -2.76
C SER A 156 9.82 15.73 -1.36
N THR A 157 10.26 14.91 -0.40
CA THR A 157 10.66 15.39 0.93
C THR A 157 12.07 15.97 0.96
N ASN A 158 12.95 15.59 0.04
CA ASN A 158 14.31 16.11 -0.03
C ASN A 158 14.41 17.42 -0.84
N ASP A 159 13.57 17.60 -1.87
CA ASP A 159 13.63 18.80 -2.73
C ASP A 159 13.03 20.05 -2.09
N ILE A 160 12.23 19.90 -1.02
CA ILE A 160 11.65 21.05 -0.27
C ILE A 160 12.70 21.72 0.65
N PHE A 161 13.81 21.05 0.96
CA PHE A 161 14.85 21.58 1.85
C PHE A 161 16.01 22.30 1.14
N TYR A 162 16.00 22.37 -0.20
CA TYR A 162 17.06 23.04 -1.00
C TYR A 162 16.55 24.13 -1.95
N ALA A 163 15.36 24.61 -1.71
CA ALA A 163 14.84 25.79 -2.42
C ALA A 163 14.85 27.04 -1.53
#